data_c882dbe3e74679151feeb5b99949435d
#
_entry.id   c882dbe3e74679151feeb5b99949435d
#
_cell.length_a   1.000
_cell.length_b   1.000
_cell.length_c   1.000
_cell.angle_alpha   90.00
_cell.angle_beta   90.00
_cell.angle_gamma   90.00
#
_symmetry.space_group_name_H-M   'P 1'
#
loop_
_entity.id
_entity.type
_entity.pdbx_description
1 polymer ?
#
loop_
_entity_poly.entity_id
_entity_poly.type
_entity_poly.pdbx_seq_one_letter_code
_entity_poly.pdbx_strand_id
1 'polypeptide(L)'
;MTQSHIDAACEAFKDTRREWERSEAFLFGSASDNELDPHIDSWPLDREELKNALNNQTLIAGFKGDDPAKFVSENNTKFQSVLGFHGMEFVLFRNGKNRTAEALKANDTDEGMTSVKGIDELAFLQAVAADVKNITALLEFTWMGSAASNETKSVLSNASYVFTSLRYNGLAANGTMCYGQHLLSPSATTGYHSWQGTMNQIFIGGCDNICAEVADQKLGQAYRVATGNAGVTEDGEKESIDYI
;
A
#
# COMPACT_ATOMS: atom_id res chain seq x y z
N MET A 1 -2.18 -1.91 -25.28
CA MET A 1 -3.11 -1.48 -24.22
C MET A 1 -4.44 -1.08 -24.84
N THR A 2 -5.55 -1.57 -24.29
CA THR A 2 -6.93 -1.27 -24.72
C THR A 2 -7.72 -0.78 -23.51
N GLN A 3 -8.91 -0.16 -23.72
CA GLN A 3 -9.79 0.24 -22.62
C GLN A 3 -10.14 -0.94 -21.71
N SER A 4 -10.45 -2.09 -22.28
CA SER A 4 -10.76 -3.30 -21.50
C SER A 4 -9.63 -3.72 -20.52
N HIS A 5 -8.37 -3.47 -20.86
CA HIS A 5 -7.26 -3.74 -19.93
C HIS A 5 -7.24 -2.75 -18.76
N ILE A 6 -7.55 -1.48 -19.02
CA ILE A 6 -7.63 -0.45 -17.97
C ILE A 6 -8.83 -0.73 -17.06
N ASP A 7 -9.99 -1.01 -17.62
CA ASP A 7 -11.18 -1.33 -16.84
C ASP A 7 -10.98 -2.57 -15.95
N ALA A 8 -10.33 -3.60 -16.48
CA ALA A 8 -9.97 -4.78 -15.68
C ALA A 8 -9.00 -4.46 -14.54
N ALA A 9 -8.01 -3.58 -14.79
CA ALA A 9 -7.09 -3.12 -13.74
C ALA A 9 -7.81 -2.29 -12.67
N CYS A 10 -8.75 -1.42 -13.06
CA CYS A 10 -9.57 -0.66 -12.13
C CYS A 10 -10.46 -1.55 -11.25
N GLU A 11 -11.09 -2.58 -11.82
CA GLU A 11 -11.88 -3.52 -11.02
C GLU A 11 -11.01 -4.35 -10.07
N ALA A 12 -9.85 -4.84 -10.54
CA ALA A 12 -8.90 -5.54 -9.70
C ALA A 12 -8.38 -4.67 -8.54
N PHE A 13 -8.12 -3.37 -8.81
CA PHE A 13 -7.75 -2.39 -7.79
C PHE A 13 -8.86 -2.28 -6.72
N LYS A 14 -10.11 -2.05 -7.12
CA LYS A 14 -11.25 -1.92 -6.19
C LYS A 14 -11.45 -3.17 -5.35
N ASP A 15 -11.32 -4.35 -5.95
CA ASP A 15 -11.43 -5.61 -5.24
C ASP A 15 -10.30 -5.78 -4.21
N THR A 16 -9.07 -5.46 -4.59
CA THR A 16 -7.91 -5.53 -3.69
C THR A 16 -8.02 -4.49 -2.58
N ARG A 17 -8.39 -3.25 -2.89
CA ARG A 17 -8.60 -2.19 -1.90
C ARG A 17 -9.67 -2.56 -0.89
N ARG A 18 -10.79 -3.14 -1.34
CA ARG A 18 -11.86 -3.61 -0.44
C ARG A 18 -11.37 -4.67 0.55
N GLU A 19 -10.53 -5.61 0.13
CA GLU A 19 -9.98 -6.61 1.05
C GLU A 19 -8.93 -5.99 2.00
N TRP A 20 -8.17 -5.00 1.54
CA TRP A 20 -7.27 -4.24 2.40
C TRP A 20 -8.03 -3.51 3.50
N GLU A 21 -9.09 -2.77 3.17
CA GLU A 21 -9.95 -2.08 4.14
C GLU A 21 -10.55 -3.03 5.18
N ARG A 22 -10.86 -4.27 4.79
CA ARG A 22 -11.31 -5.31 5.73
C ARG A 22 -10.23 -5.76 6.70
N SER A 23 -8.98 -5.53 6.39
CA SER A 23 -7.85 -5.89 7.24
C SER A 23 -7.43 -4.81 8.23
N GLU A 24 -8.09 -3.66 8.26
CA GLU A 24 -7.80 -2.51 9.15
C GLU A 24 -7.59 -2.91 10.63
N ALA A 25 -8.35 -3.90 11.14
CA ALA A 25 -8.17 -4.44 12.48
C ALA A 25 -6.78 -5.04 12.74
N PHE A 26 -6.00 -5.29 11.72
CA PHE A 26 -4.69 -5.94 11.78
C PHE A 26 -3.53 -5.01 11.40
N LEU A 27 -3.72 -3.69 11.45
CA LEU A 27 -2.66 -2.70 11.22
C LEU A 27 -1.60 -2.68 12.33
N PHE A 28 -1.84 -3.30 13.48
CA PHE A 28 -0.84 -3.53 14.52
C PHE A 28 0.08 -4.73 14.18
N GLY A 29 1.04 -4.99 15.04
CA GLY A 29 1.96 -6.12 14.88
C GLY A 29 2.83 -5.95 13.63
N SER A 30 2.82 -6.93 12.72
CA SER A 30 3.70 -6.90 11.56
C SER A 30 3.47 -5.71 10.62
N ALA A 31 2.25 -5.27 10.45
CA ALA A 31 1.93 -4.15 9.58
C ALA A 31 2.68 -2.88 10.03
N SER A 32 2.63 -2.57 11.33
CA SER A 32 3.31 -1.41 11.91
C SER A 32 4.79 -1.66 12.20
N ASP A 33 5.13 -2.79 12.84
CA ASP A 33 6.50 -3.06 13.31
C ASP A 33 7.52 -3.20 12.17
N ASN A 34 7.06 -3.69 11.02
CA ASN A 34 7.86 -3.85 9.81
C ASN A 34 7.64 -2.74 8.77
N GLU A 35 6.85 -1.72 9.09
CA GLU A 35 6.51 -0.61 8.17
C GLU A 35 5.87 -1.10 6.86
N LEU A 36 5.10 -2.20 6.92
CA LEU A 36 4.45 -2.75 5.74
C LEU A 36 3.18 -1.97 5.38
N ASP A 37 2.46 -1.47 6.38
CA ASP A 37 1.29 -0.62 6.17
C ASP A 37 1.63 0.65 5.38
N PRO A 38 2.54 1.54 5.82
CA PRO A 38 2.87 2.73 5.05
C PRO A 38 3.57 2.44 3.71
N HIS A 39 4.03 1.22 3.47
CA HIS A 39 4.53 0.80 2.17
C HIS A 39 3.39 0.43 1.21
N ILE A 40 2.30 -0.16 1.74
CA ILE A 40 1.14 -0.61 0.97
C ILE A 40 0.14 0.53 0.78
N ASP A 41 -0.05 1.37 1.80
CA ASP A 41 -1.14 2.33 1.88
C ASP A 41 -0.69 3.68 2.50
N SER A 42 0.36 4.28 1.94
CA SER A 42 0.83 5.59 2.39
C SER A 42 -0.17 6.69 2.03
N TRP A 43 -0.54 7.49 3.01
CA TRP A 43 -1.48 8.61 2.86
C TRP A 43 -0.95 9.88 3.58
N PRO A 44 -1.19 11.09 3.06
CA PRO A 44 -1.75 11.40 1.74
C PRO A 44 -0.77 11.21 0.59
N LEU A 45 -1.26 11.08 -0.64
CA LEU A 45 -0.43 11.06 -1.85
C LEU A 45 0.25 12.43 -2.06
N ASP A 46 1.57 12.45 -2.17
CA ASP A 46 2.31 13.66 -2.56
C ASP A 46 2.37 13.79 -4.08
N ARG A 47 1.47 14.61 -4.65
CA ARG A 47 1.37 14.82 -6.10
C ARG A 47 2.60 15.47 -6.71
N GLU A 48 3.27 16.38 -6.00
CA GLU A 48 4.51 16.99 -6.50
C GLU A 48 5.66 15.98 -6.51
N GLU A 49 5.76 15.13 -5.48
CA GLU A 49 6.75 14.06 -5.46
C GLU A 49 6.46 13.04 -6.56
N LEU A 50 5.19 12.64 -6.77
CA LEU A 50 4.79 11.75 -7.86
C LEU A 50 5.18 12.34 -9.23
N LYS A 51 4.87 13.60 -9.48
CA LYS A 51 5.28 14.30 -10.69
C LYS A 51 6.78 14.30 -10.90
N ASN A 52 7.52 14.61 -9.83
CA ASN A 52 8.98 14.62 -9.87
C ASN A 52 9.53 13.21 -10.15
N ALA A 53 8.98 12.17 -9.55
CA ALA A 53 9.35 10.78 -9.81
C ALA A 53 9.06 10.39 -11.27
N LEU A 54 7.88 10.72 -11.78
CA LEU A 54 7.45 10.39 -13.15
C LEU A 54 8.16 11.21 -14.25
N ASN A 55 8.79 12.34 -13.90
CA ASN A 55 9.67 13.10 -14.80
C ASN A 55 11.15 12.73 -14.66
N ASN A 56 11.53 11.95 -13.66
CA ASN A 56 12.90 11.53 -13.41
C ASN A 56 13.28 10.32 -14.26
N GLN A 57 14.11 10.52 -15.29
CA GLN A 57 14.48 9.46 -16.22
C GLN A 57 15.21 8.27 -15.57
N THR A 58 15.90 8.48 -14.44
CA THR A 58 16.55 7.39 -13.70
C THR A 58 15.51 6.52 -13.00
N LEU A 59 14.48 7.13 -12.38
CA LEU A 59 13.39 6.38 -11.76
C LEU A 59 12.54 5.67 -12.81
N ILE A 60 12.22 6.34 -13.91
CA ILE A 60 11.50 5.72 -15.03
C ILE A 60 12.26 4.52 -15.61
N ALA A 61 13.58 4.60 -15.73
CA ALA A 61 14.39 3.46 -16.16
C ALA A 61 14.31 2.29 -15.15
N GLY A 62 14.26 2.58 -13.85
CA GLY A 62 14.06 1.58 -12.81
C GLY A 62 12.67 0.93 -12.87
N PHE A 63 11.60 1.71 -13.03
CA PHE A 63 10.23 1.19 -13.21
C PHE A 63 10.06 0.35 -14.48
N LYS A 64 10.89 0.56 -15.50
CA LYS A 64 10.92 -0.21 -16.76
C LYS A 64 12.00 -1.30 -16.79
N GLY A 65 12.75 -1.46 -15.72
CA GLY A 65 13.87 -2.41 -15.64
C GLY A 65 13.43 -3.87 -15.60
N ASP A 66 14.39 -4.77 -15.48
CA ASP A 66 14.15 -6.21 -15.48
C ASP A 66 13.39 -6.71 -14.23
N ASP A 67 13.56 -6.04 -13.08
CA ASP A 67 12.86 -6.33 -11.83
C ASP A 67 12.33 -5.02 -11.21
N PRO A 68 11.22 -4.48 -11.75
CA PRO A 68 10.67 -3.22 -11.30
C PRO A 68 10.14 -3.27 -9.86
N ALA A 69 9.62 -4.40 -9.40
CA ALA A 69 9.16 -4.55 -8.03
C ALA A 69 10.31 -4.46 -7.03
N LYS A 70 11.43 -5.10 -7.32
CA LYS A 70 12.64 -4.97 -6.51
C LYS A 70 13.14 -3.54 -6.46
N PHE A 71 13.15 -2.86 -7.61
CA PHE A 71 13.55 -1.45 -7.69
C PHE A 71 12.69 -0.57 -6.77
N VAL A 72 11.36 -0.75 -6.79
CA VAL A 72 10.43 -0.02 -5.91
C VAL A 72 10.76 -0.33 -4.45
N SER A 73 10.80 -1.59 -4.06
CA SER A 73 11.05 -2.03 -2.69
C SER A 73 12.37 -1.50 -2.11
N GLU A 74 13.45 -1.55 -2.88
CA GLU A 74 14.78 -1.07 -2.46
C GLU A 74 14.89 0.46 -2.38
N ASN A 75 13.96 1.18 -2.98
CA ASN A 75 13.94 2.65 -2.98
C ASN A 75 12.71 3.23 -2.25
N ASN A 76 11.91 2.42 -1.56
CA ASN A 76 10.65 2.86 -0.94
C ASN A 76 10.80 4.10 -0.05
N THR A 77 11.85 4.19 0.73
CA THR A 77 12.10 5.33 1.63
C THR A 77 12.35 6.66 0.91
N LYS A 78 12.63 6.63 -0.40
CA LYS A 78 12.89 7.85 -1.19
C LYS A 78 11.62 8.46 -1.77
N PHE A 79 10.58 7.65 -1.93
CA PHE A 79 9.33 8.09 -2.55
C PHE A 79 8.12 7.33 -1.95
N GLN A 80 8.18 7.07 -0.63
CA GLN A 80 7.13 6.35 0.09
C GLN A 80 5.76 7.02 -0.05
N SER A 81 5.71 8.35 -0.02
CA SER A 81 4.49 9.15 -0.14
C SER A 81 3.75 9.01 -1.49
N VAL A 82 4.32 8.30 -2.45
CA VAL A 82 3.72 8.09 -3.78
C VAL A 82 3.52 6.62 -4.13
N LEU A 83 3.89 5.71 -3.24
CA LEU A 83 3.77 4.27 -3.45
C LEU A 83 2.39 3.73 -3.01
N GLY A 84 2.25 2.44 -3.12
CA GLY A 84 1.10 1.71 -2.62
C GLY A 84 -0.19 2.01 -3.39
N PHE A 85 -1.30 1.89 -2.67
CA PHE A 85 -2.63 2.05 -3.24
C PHE A 85 -2.86 3.42 -3.83
N HIS A 86 -2.50 4.50 -3.13
CA HIS A 86 -2.81 5.86 -3.58
C HIS A 86 -2.04 6.28 -4.83
N GLY A 87 -0.79 5.82 -4.99
CA GLY A 87 -0.06 6.01 -6.25
C GLY A 87 -0.68 5.26 -7.43
N MET A 88 -1.15 4.04 -7.19
CA MET A 88 -1.86 3.25 -8.23
C MET A 88 -3.23 3.86 -8.55
N GLU A 89 -3.97 4.30 -7.54
CA GLU A 89 -5.27 4.95 -7.66
C GLU A 89 -5.17 6.18 -8.55
N PHE A 90 -4.20 7.04 -8.28
CA PHE A 90 -3.96 8.24 -9.09
C PHE A 90 -3.76 7.92 -10.57
N VAL A 91 -3.08 6.83 -10.90
CA VAL A 91 -2.87 6.44 -12.31
C VAL A 91 -4.13 5.84 -12.93
N LEU A 92 -4.93 5.10 -12.18
CA LEU A 92 -6.10 4.37 -12.70
C LEU A 92 -7.35 5.23 -12.83
N PHE A 93 -7.53 6.20 -11.94
CA PHE A 93 -8.77 6.97 -11.84
C PHE A 93 -8.54 8.47 -11.99
N ARG A 94 -9.57 9.18 -12.41
CA ARG A 94 -9.69 10.65 -12.42
C ARG A 94 -11.15 11.05 -12.30
N ASN A 95 -11.43 11.98 -11.40
CA ASN A 95 -12.77 12.54 -11.21
C ASN A 95 -13.84 11.44 -10.98
N GLY A 96 -13.51 10.45 -10.15
CA GLY A 96 -14.40 9.33 -9.81
C GLY A 96 -14.67 8.34 -10.96
N LYS A 97 -13.81 8.30 -12.00
CA LYS A 97 -13.98 7.45 -13.18
C LYS A 97 -12.68 6.76 -13.57
N ASN A 98 -12.81 5.58 -14.19
CA ASN A 98 -11.67 4.94 -14.83
C ASN A 98 -11.05 5.87 -15.88
N ARG A 99 -9.73 6.00 -15.89
CA ARG A 99 -9.04 6.70 -16.98
C ARG A 99 -9.20 5.97 -18.31
N THR A 100 -9.13 6.71 -19.39
CA THR A 100 -9.23 6.10 -20.71
C THR A 100 -7.87 5.63 -21.24
N ALA A 101 -7.89 4.60 -22.07
CA ALA A 101 -6.68 4.12 -22.73
C ALA A 101 -6.04 5.21 -23.60
N GLU A 102 -6.83 6.13 -24.16
CA GLU A 102 -6.36 7.29 -24.93
C GLU A 102 -5.61 8.29 -24.04
N ALA A 103 -6.14 8.60 -22.86
CA ALA A 103 -5.47 9.48 -21.89
C ALA A 103 -4.11 8.90 -21.47
N LEU A 104 -4.02 7.60 -21.24
CA LEU A 104 -2.77 6.93 -20.85
C LEU A 104 -1.79 6.69 -22.03
N LYS A 105 -2.18 7.00 -23.25
CA LYS A 105 -1.27 7.04 -24.42
C LYS A 105 -0.70 8.44 -24.70
N ALA A 106 -1.27 9.46 -24.10
CA ALA A 106 -0.85 10.86 -24.22
C ALA A 106 -0.08 11.31 -22.96
N ASN A 107 0.31 12.58 -22.92
CA ASN A 107 0.73 13.20 -21.67
C ASN A 107 -0.50 13.41 -20.77
N ASP A 108 -0.27 13.42 -19.47
CA ASP A 108 -1.33 13.73 -18.51
C ASP A 108 -1.85 15.18 -18.76
N THR A 109 -3.15 15.36 -18.54
CA THR A 109 -3.81 16.65 -18.73
C THR A 109 -4.19 17.34 -17.41
N ASP A 110 -3.97 16.70 -16.28
CA ASP A 110 -4.23 17.27 -14.97
C ASP A 110 -3.34 18.47 -14.69
N GLU A 111 -3.87 19.42 -13.95
CA GLU A 111 -3.11 20.57 -13.50
C GLU A 111 -1.87 20.13 -12.74
N GLY A 112 -0.72 20.67 -13.14
CA GLY A 112 0.57 20.29 -12.58
C GLY A 112 1.20 19.02 -13.14
N MET A 113 0.46 18.14 -13.86
CA MET A 113 0.96 16.86 -14.38
C MET A 113 1.25 16.85 -15.88
N THR A 114 1.03 17.94 -16.61
CA THR A 114 1.08 18.00 -18.09
C THR A 114 2.44 17.63 -18.70
N SER A 115 3.52 17.60 -17.92
CA SER A 115 4.85 17.12 -18.35
C SER A 115 4.98 15.60 -18.28
N VAL A 116 4.09 14.92 -17.59
CA VAL A 116 4.15 13.47 -17.33
C VAL A 116 3.59 12.72 -18.54
N LYS A 117 4.26 11.66 -18.94
CA LYS A 117 3.81 10.79 -20.02
C LYS A 117 2.99 9.64 -19.47
N GLY A 118 1.81 9.39 -20.00
CA GLY A 118 0.96 8.26 -19.58
C GLY A 118 1.65 6.90 -19.68
N ILE A 119 2.58 6.72 -20.61
CA ILE A 119 3.39 5.48 -20.68
C ILE A 119 4.34 5.33 -19.48
N ASP A 120 4.79 6.42 -18.88
CA ASP A 120 5.64 6.40 -17.69
C ASP A 120 4.78 6.18 -16.44
N GLU A 121 3.56 6.73 -16.39
CA GLU A 121 2.56 6.38 -15.37
C GLU A 121 2.21 4.88 -15.39
N LEU A 122 2.06 4.28 -16.56
CA LEU A 122 1.80 2.84 -16.68
C LEU A 122 2.97 1.99 -16.22
N ALA A 123 4.20 2.41 -16.48
CA ALA A 123 5.38 1.71 -15.98
C ALA A 123 5.46 1.78 -14.46
N PHE A 124 5.19 2.94 -13.88
CA PHE A 124 5.07 3.14 -12.44
C PHE A 124 3.97 2.25 -11.84
N LEU A 125 2.75 2.31 -12.40
CA LEU A 125 1.63 1.46 -11.95
C LEU A 125 1.99 -0.02 -11.92
N GLN A 126 2.61 -0.52 -12.99
CA GLN A 126 3.03 -1.93 -13.07
C GLN A 126 4.07 -2.28 -12.01
N ALA A 127 5.05 -1.41 -11.80
CA ALA A 127 6.12 -1.60 -10.82
C ALA A 127 5.57 -1.62 -9.40
N VAL A 128 4.73 -0.63 -9.04
CA VAL A 128 4.12 -0.51 -7.72
C VAL A 128 3.15 -1.65 -7.45
N ALA A 129 2.31 -2.04 -8.42
CA ALA A 129 1.39 -3.17 -8.23
C ALA A 129 2.13 -4.49 -7.99
N ALA A 130 3.26 -4.71 -8.67
CA ALA A 130 4.09 -5.89 -8.45
C ALA A 130 4.77 -5.88 -7.07
N ASP A 131 5.22 -4.70 -6.61
CA ASP A 131 5.80 -4.53 -5.28
C ASP A 131 4.75 -4.71 -4.18
N VAL A 132 3.59 -4.07 -4.27
CA VAL A 132 2.47 -4.24 -3.32
C VAL A 132 2.09 -5.72 -3.20
N LYS A 133 2.02 -6.46 -4.30
CA LYS A 133 1.80 -7.91 -4.26
C LYS A 133 2.83 -8.63 -3.41
N ASN A 134 4.12 -8.30 -3.56
CA ASN A 134 5.21 -8.94 -2.81
C ASN A 134 5.17 -8.57 -1.33
N ILE A 135 4.90 -7.30 -1.02
CA ILE A 135 4.81 -6.81 0.36
C ILE A 135 3.56 -7.35 1.08
N THR A 136 2.44 -7.47 0.37
CA THR A 136 1.22 -8.11 0.92
C THR A 136 1.46 -9.61 1.21
N ALA A 137 2.17 -10.31 0.32
CA ALA A 137 2.57 -11.69 0.58
C ALA A 137 3.50 -11.79 1.80
N LEU A 138 4.41 -10.82 1.98
CA LEU A 138 5.24 -10.74 3.17
C LEU A 138 4.40 -10.51 4.43
N LEU A 139 3.41 -9.63 4.38
CA LEU A 139 2.49 -9.38 5.49
C LEU A 139 1.76 -10.65 5.90
N GLU A 140 1.18 -11.41 4.95
CA GLU A 140 0.56 -12.72 5.26
C GLU A 140 1.57 -13.67 5.90
N PHE A 141 2.77 -13.78 5.34
CA PHE A 141 3.79 -14.68 5.86
C PHE A 141 4.22 -14.29 7.28
N THR A 142 4.37 -13.02 7.57
CA THR A 142 4.76 -12.56 8.91
C THR A 142 3.66 -12.83 9.94
N TRP A 143 2.39 -12.80 9.57
CA TRP A 143 1.27 -13.20 10.43
C TRP A 143 1.15 -14.71 10.59
N MET A 144 1.26 -15.47 9.51
CA MET A 144 0.90 -16.90 9.45
C MET A 144 2.12 -17.84 9.57
N GLY A 145 3.32 -17.35 9.30
CA GLY A 145 4.53 -18.17 9.30
C GLY A 145 4.44 -19.35 8.32
N SER A 146 4.76 -20.54 8.79
CA SER A 146 4.70 -21.76 7.97
C SER A 146 3.27 -22.14 7.52
N ALA A 147 2.24 -21.58 8.15
CA ALA A 147 0.83 -21.78 7.78
C ALA A 147 0.37 -20.85 6.65
N ALA A 148 1.18 -19.90 6.21
CA ALA A 148 0.89 -19.05 5.05
C ALA A 148 0.57 -19.88 3.81
N SER A 149 -0.20 -19.32 2.88
CA SER A 149 -0.65 -19.99 1.66
C SER A 149 0.53 -20.45 0.78
N ASN A 150 0.31 -21.45 -0.07
CA ASN A 150 1.33 -21.87 -1.02
C ASN A 150 1.60 -20.78 -2.08
N GLU A 151 0.60 -19.99 -2.41
CA GLU A 151 0.74 -18.83 -3.31
C GLU A 151 1.69 -17.80 -2.69
N THR A 152 1.45 -17.40 -1.45
CA THR A 152 2.32 -16.49 -0.69
C THR A 152 3.76 -16.99 -0.65
N LYS A 153 3.97 -18.26 -0.32
CA LYS A 153 5.33 -18.85 -0.30
C LYS A 153 5.98 -18.82 -1.68
N SER A 154 5.22 -19.05 -2.76
CA SER A 154 5.71 -18.96 -4.13
C SER A 154 6.09 -17.52 -4.50
N VAL A 155 5.25 -16.54 -4.17
CA VAL A 155 5.55 -15.12 -4.38
C VAL A 155 6.83 -14.74 -3.68
N LEU A 156 6.98 -15.06 -2.40
CA LEU A 156 8.15 -14.72 -1.60
C LEU A 156 9.43 -15.45 -2.05
N SER A 157 9.31 -16.67 -2.55
CA SER A 157 10.45 -17.40 -3.14
C SER A 157 11.02 -16.67 -4.36
N ASN A 158 10.15 -16.04 -5.16
CA ASN A 158 10.55 -15.25 -6.32
C ASN A 158 11.02 -13.84 -5.95
N ALA A 159 10.49 -13.28 -4.86
CA ALA A 159 10.78 -11.95 -4.34
C ALA A 159 11.63 -12.00 -3.06
N SER A 160 12.67 -12.80 -3.04
CA SER A 160 13.51 -13.04 -1.83
C SER A 160 14.14 -11.76 -1.24
N TYR A 161 14.26 -10.70 -2.03
CA TYR A 161 14.76 -9.39 -1.60
C TYR A 161 13.87 -8.71 -0.54
N VAL A 162 12.56 -9.00 -0.46
CA VAL A 162 11.66 -8.38 0.51
C VAL A 162 12.02 -8.69 1.96
N PHE A 163 12.68 -9.82 2.20
CA PHE A 163 13.13 -10.19 3.55
C PHE A 163 14.30 -9.34 4.07
N THR A 164 15.01 -8.61 3.22
CA THR A 164 16.19 -7.84 3.63
C THR A 164 15.84 -6.62 4.46
N SER A 165 14.61 -6.13 4.37
CA SER A 165 14.12 -4.94 5.07
C SER A 165 13.38 -5.22 6.37
N LEU A 166 13.16 -6.49 6.75
CA LEU A 166 12.44 -6.84 7.97
C LEU A 166 13.18 -6.39 9.22
N ARG A 167 12.51 -5.59 10.06
CA ARG A 167 12.98 -5.21 11.39
C ARG A 167 12.86 -6.36 12.38
N TYR A 168 11.90 -7.24 12.16
CA TYR A 168 11.63 -8.39 13.00
C TYR A 168 12.27 -9.65 12.40
N ASN A 169 13.44 -10.01 12.90
CA ASN A 169 14.23 -11.15 12.42
C ASN A 169 13.60 -12.52 12.73
N GLY A 170 12.50 -12.54 13.49
CA GLY A 170 11.94 -13.78 14.02
C GLY A 170 11.37 -14.72 12.99
N LEU A 171 11.07 -14.28 11.79
CA LEU A 171 10.30 -15.06 10.83
C LEU A 171 11.11 -15.67 9.72
N ALA A 172 12.12 -14.99 9.26
CA ALA A 172 12.73 -15.33 7.99
C ALA A 172 13.70 -16.49 8.06
N ALA A 173 14.49 -16.58 9.11
CA ALA A 173 15.66 -17.46 9.08
C ALA A 173 15.71 -18.55 10.15
N ASN A 174 15.02 -18.39 11.28
CA ASN A 174 15.32 -19.16 12.49
C ASN A 174 14.16 -19.95 13.09
N GLY A 175 13.01 -20.07 12.41
CA GLY A 175 11.86 -20.81 12.93
C GLY A 175 11.24 -20.19 14.20
N THR A 176 11.42 -18.89 14.40
CA THR A 176 10.81 -18.15 15.50
C THR A 176 9.35 -17.87 15.20
N MET A 177 8.59 -17.58 16.26
CA MET A 177 7.14 -17.43 16.22
C MET A 177 6.71 -16.31 15.28
N CYS A 178 5.74 -16.59 14.43
CA CYS A 178 5.04 -15.56 13.64
C CYS A 178 4.11 -14.71 14.54
N TYR A 179 3.63 -13.57 14.04
CA TYR A 179 2.78 -12.66 14.82
C TYR A 179 1.50 -13.32 15.29
N GLY A 180 0.89 -14.20 14.51
CA GLY A 180 -0.26 -15.01 14.95
C GLY A 180 0.07 -15.88 16.16
N GLN A 181 1.25 -16.48 16.21
CA GLN A 181 1.70 -17.24 17.38
C GLN A 181 1.97 -16.35 18.58
N HIS A 182 2.47 -15.12 18.37
CA HIS A 182 2.62 -14.13 19.45
C HIS A 182 1.29 -13.80 20.14
N LEU A 183 0.20 -13.72 19.37
CA LEU A 183 -1.14 -13.53 19.91
C LEU A 183 -1.63 -14.77 20.68
N LEU A 184 -1.39 -15.95 20.13
CA LEU A 184 -1.96 -17.21 20.64
C LEU A 184 -1.15 -17.84 21.77
N SER A 185 0.11 -17.45 21.93
CA SER A 185 1.02 -18.05 22.90
C SER A 185 1.90 -17.00 23.59
N PRO A 186 1.31 -16.00 24.27
CA PRO A 186 2.09 -14.99 24.96
C PRO A 186 2.83 -15.59 26.17
N SER A 187 4.08 -15.21 26.36
CA SER A 187 4.89 -15.60 27.51
C SER A 187 5.72 -14.42 28.01
N ALA A 188 6.27 -14.49 29.20
CA ALA A 188 7.06 -13.39 29.77
C ALA A 188 8.24 -12.94 28.92
N THR A 189 8.70 -13.77 27.98
CA THR A 189 9.88 -13.50 27.14
C THR A 189 9.58 -13.41 25.66
N THR A 190 8.34 -13.69 25.24
CA THR A 190 7.98 -13.74 23.82
C THR A 190 6.63 -13.08 23.57
N GLY A 191 6.43 -12.61 22.36
CA GLY A 191 5.18 -12.03 21.88
C GLY A 191 4.78 -10.81 22.69
N TYR A 192 3.51 -10.73 23.05
CA TYR A 192 2.95 -9.63 23.84
C TYR A 192 3.06 -9.84 25.36
N HIS A 193 3.96 -10.72 25.79
CA HIS A 193 4.40 -10.99 27.16
C HIS A 193 3.34 -11.57 28.10
N SER A 194 2.06 -11.34 27.87
CA SER A 194 0.96 -11.83 28.68
C SER A 194 -0.35 -11.85 27.88
N TRP A 195 -1.34 -12.58 28.40
CA TRP A 195 -2.70 -12.54 27.86
C TRP A 195 -3.32 -11.13 27.93
N GLN A 196 -3.00 -10.35 28.96
CA GLN A 196 -3.41 -8.96 29.04
C GLN A 196 -2.79 -8.13 27.89
N GLY A 197 -1.51 -8.34 27.59
CA GLY A 197 -0.83 -7.70 26.47
C GLY A 197 -1.46 -8.08 25.13
N THR A 198 -1.76 -9.37 24.91
CA THR A 198 -2.49 -9.83 23.73
C THR A 198 -3.86 -9.17 23.59
N MET A 199 -4.65 -9.13 24.66
CA MET A 199 -5.98 -8.50 24.64
C MET A 199 -5.89 -7.00 24.37
N ASN A 200 -4.89 -6.33 24.93
CA ASN A 200 -4.64 -4.91 24.63
C ASN A 200 -4.33 -4.69 23.13
N GLN A 201 -3.52 -5.54 22.51
CA GLN A 201 -3.25 -5.43 21.07
C GLN A 201 -4.51 -5.64 20.24
N ILE A 202 -5.35 -6.59 20.57
CA ILE A 202 -6.59 -6.86 19.83
C ILE A 202 -7.58 -5.71 20.00
N PHE A 203 -7.84 -5.26 21.23
CA PHE A 203 -8.89 -4.29 21.49
C PHE A 203 -8.46 -2.84 21.27
N ILE A 204 -7.24 -2.48 21.63
CA ILE A 204 -6.73 -1.11 21.48
C ILE A 204 -6.06 -0.95 20.12
N GLY A 205 -5.11 -1.82 19.78
CA GLY A 205 -4.38 -1.75 18.52
C GLY A 205 -5.23 -2.07 17.29
N GLY A 206 -6.24 -2.95 17.45
CA GLY A 206 -7.15 -3.32 16.37
C GLY A 206 -8.49 -2.57 16.44
N CYS A 207 -9.37 -2.95 17.35
CA CYS A 207 -10.77 -2.51 17.32
C CYS A 207 -10.95 -1.01 17.60
N ASP A 208 -10.21 -0.44 18.56
CA ASP A 208 -10.31 1.00 18.87
C ASP A 208 -9.73 1.84 17.72
N ASN A 209 -8.62 1.40 17.15
CA ASN A 209 -8.00 2.06 16.01
C ASN A 209 -8.93 2.09 14.79
N ILE A 210 -9.63 1.00 14.46
CA ILE A 210 -10.63 0.99 13.39
C ILE A 210 -11.72 2.02 13.61
N CYS A 211 -12.25 2.11 14.84
CA CYS A 211 -13.32 3.08 15.12
C CYS A 211 -12.86 4.52 14.88
N ALA A 212 -11.64 4.84 15.28
CA ALA A 212 -11.02 6.14 15.03
C ALA A 212 -10.79 6.37 13.54
N GLU A 213 -10.24 5.37 12.85
CA GLU A 213 -9.95 5.41 11.42
C GLU A 213 -11.20 5.65 10.59
N VAL A 214 -12.25 4.86 10.80
CA VAL A 214 -13.53 5.01 10.08
C VAL A 214 -14.18 6.35 10.38
N ALA A 215 -14.21 6.77 11.65
CA ALA A 215 -14.93 7.99 12.06
C ALA A 215 -14.20 9.26 11.62
N ASP A 216 -12.89 9.33 11.74
CA ASP A 216 -12.10 10.54 11.49
C ASP A 216 -11.45 10.53 10.11
N GLN A 217 -10.74 9.47 9.74
CA GLN A 217 -9.98 9.42 8.50
C GLN A 217 -10.89 9.19 7.28
N LYS A 218 -11.79 8.22 7.32
CA LYS A 218 -12.63 7.87 6.17
C LYS A 218 -13.85 8.80 6.04
N LEU A 219 -14.77 8.72 6.99
CA LEU A 219 -16.01 9.51 6.95
C LEU A 219 -15.81 10.98 7.33
N GLY A 220 -14.93 11.25 8.28
CA GLY A 220 -14.65 12.61 8.74
C GLY A 220 -13.99 13.47 7.67
N GLN A 221 -13.06 12.96 6.92
CA GLN A 221 -12.43 13.67 5.80
C GLN A 221 -13.47 13.96 4.71
N ALA A 222 -14.22 12.96 4.28
CA ALA A 222 -15.29 13.13 3.29
C ALA A 222 -16.30 14.20 3.74
N TYR A 223 -16.68 14.21 5.02
CA TYR A 223 -17.57 15.21 5.59
C TYR A 223 -16.93 16.61 5.59
N ARG A 224 -15.66 16.74 5.97
CA ARG A 224 -14.95 18.05 5.98
C ARG A 224 -14.88 18.64 4.57
N VAL A 225 -14.52 17.86 3.57
CA VAL A 225 -14.51 18.30 2.17
C VAL A 225 -15.90 18.74 1.72
N ALA A 226 -16.92 17.91 1.96
CA ALA A 226 -18.30 18.21 1.55
C ALA A 226 -18.88 19.48 2.21
N THR A 227 -18.41 19.84 3.41
CA THR A 227 -18.88 21.03 4.15
C THR A 227 -17.96 22.25 4.01
N GLY A 228 -16.85 22.15 3.28
CA GLY A 228 -15.87 23.24 3.15
C GLY A 228 -15.09 23.53 4.43
N ASN A 229 -15.07 22.62 5.39
CA ASN A 229 -14.35 22.72 6.66
C ASN A 229 -12.99 22.00 6.60
N ALA A 230 -12.32 22.05 5.47
CA ALA A 230 -11.01 21.43 5.31
C ALA A 230 -10.01 22.05 6.30
N GLY A 231 -9.66 21.31 7.32
CA GLY A 231 -8.63 21.67 8.30
C GLY A 231 -7.30 20.95 8.07
N VAL A 232 -7.21 20.14 7.01
CA VAL A 232 -6.08 19.34 6.58
C VAL A 232 -5.73 19.76 5.16
N THR A 233 -4.59 19.38 4.64
CA THR A 233 -4.16 19.76 3.29
C THR A 233 -5.28 19.48 2.27
N GLU A 234 -5.80 20.52 1.63
CA GLU A 234 -6.90 20.46 0.64
C GLU A 234 -6.68 19.36 -0.41
N ASP A 235 -5.44 19.09 -0.76
CA ASP A 235 -5.07 18.10 -1.77
C ASP A 235 -5.35 16.66 -1.30
N GLY A 236 -4.97 16.29 -0.09
CA GLY A 236 -5.21 14.94 0.43
C GLY A 236 -6.70 14.61 0.60
N GLU A 237 -7.48 15.55 1.14
CA GLU A 237 -8.93 15.36 1.33
C GLU A 237 -9.69 15.28 0.01
N LYS A 238 -9.28 16.08 -0.98
CA LYS A 238 -9.86 16.07 -2.32
C LYS A 238 -9.61 14.74 -3.03
N GLU A 239 -8.41 14.18 -2.89
CA GLU A 239 -8.06 12.89 -3.46
C GLU A 239 -8.92 11.76 -2.91
N SER A 240 -9.18 11.74 -1.60
CA SER A 240 -10.05 10.75 -0.95
C SER A 240 -11.47 10.67 -1.53
N ILE A 241 -11.95 11.72 -2.20
CA ILE A 241 -13.30 11.79 -2.77
C ILE A 241 -13.27 11.70 -4.30
N ASP A 242 -12.25 12.27 -4.93
CA ASP A 242 -12.25 12.48 -6.37
C ASP A 242 -11.78 11.24 -7.17
N TYR A 243 -11.06 10.30 -6.58
CA TYR A 243 -10.46 9.18 -7.30
C TYR A 243 -11.19 7.84 -7.17
N ILE A 244 -12.00 7.63 -6.13
CA ILE A 244 -12.82 6.42 -5.96
C ILE A 244 -14.32 6.74 -6.17
#